data_13536c938b61faa7e36296056e380f09
#
_entry.id   13536c938b61faa7e36296056e380f09
#
_cell.length_a   1.000
_cell.length_b   1.000
_cell.length_c   1.000
_cell.angle_alpha   90.00
_cell.angle_beta   90.00
_cell.angle_gamma   90.00
#
_symmetry.space_group_name_H-M   'P 1'
#
loop_
_entity.id
_entity.type
_entity.pdbx_description
1 polymer ?
#
loop_
_entity_poly.entity_id
_entity_poly.type
_entity_poly.pdbx_seq_one_letter_code
_entity_poly.pdbx_strand_id
1 'polypeptide(L)'
;MNKLKEYFKSYYVLNDVSGLLFWDNATNLPKKSIESRSEQMSILSNFTDRIFRSEDIQEEIQKAENTKLSEADSMSLKLMKSIIVKENAIDPDLKSLLIKKKLTCEHLWREARSKNDSSIIEKDFNDLLDLVHEEASQLAKATNLSPYDSLISKYDMDYDSSKIDKFFSVIEREIIPKYLDIKKIKSPHVYKSNISDSEILKMIKVKLKQLNFDFDRGRIDQSHHPFCGGATNDVRITTRFEDNILESLSALFHETGHGVYEQNRPNEYLYEPLGQSRSLSVHESQSLFFENHIFKSKAYFKIINNIFDNSKDLEKSFLEHYHTVRVNPIRVSADEFSYPIHVYIRYKIEKEIFKNKIKFKDIKNLWNENYLNNLSINLISETEGVLQDIHWYEGIFGYFPTYALGAMIASQIKFNCPLFDIFLGNPNEENINLSLIHI
;
A
#
# COMPACT_ATOMS: atom_id res chain seq x y z
N MET A 1 16.99 13.54 24.57
CA MET A 1 16.70 12.35 23.75
C MET A 1 15.96 11.24 24.50
N ASN A 2 16.41 10.74 25.66
CA ASN A 2 15.78 9.58 26.31
C ASN A 2 14.26 9.74 26.55
N LYS A 3 13.83 10.89 27.07
CA LYS A 3 12.41 11.16 27.31
C LYS A 3 11.60 11.25 26.00
N LEU A 4 12.17 11.79 24.91
CA LEU A 4 11.53 11.76 23.59
C LEU A 4 11.37 10.32 23.07
N LYS A 5 12.40 9.47 23.24
CA LYS A 5 12.31 8.05 22.87
C LYS A 5 11.22 7.32 23.66
N GLU A 6 11.00 7.65 24.94
CA GLU A 6 9.90 7.09 25.75
C GLU A 6 8.51 7.51 25.24
N TYR A 7 8.33 8.78 24.81
CA TYR A 7 7.09 9.24 24.18
C TYR A 7 6.82 8.49 22.89
N PHE A 8 7.84 8.36 22.01
CA PHE A 8 7.71 7.64 20.76
C PHE A 8 7.51 6.15 20.96
N LYS A 9 8.16 5.52 21.94
CA LYS A 9 7.88 4.15 22.33
C LYS A 9 6.43 3.96 22.73
N SER A 10 5.88 4.86 23.55
CA SER A 10 4.47 4.80 23.94
C SER A 10 3.54 4.96 22.74
N TYR A 11 3.84 5.88 21.84
CA TYR A 11 3.11 6.11 20.60
C TYR A 11 3.10 4.85 19.72
N TYR A 12 4.25 4.23 19.48
CA TYR A 12 4.32 3.03 18.63
C TYR A 12 3.69 1.80 19.28
N VAL A 13 3.82 1.63 20.61
CA VAL A 13 3.12 0.53 21.32
C VAL A 13 1.60 0.69 21.25
N LEU A 14 1.07 1.91 21.36
CA LEU A 14 -0.37 2.14 21.17
C LEU A 14 -0.81 1.91 19.72
N ASN A 15 0.03 2.25 18.74
CA ASN A 15 -0.23 1.91 17.34
C ASN A 15 -0.18 0.40 17.10
N ASP A 16 0.73 -0.34 17.74
CA ASP A 16 0.75 -1.81 17.70
C ASP A 16 -0.57 -2.41 18.23
N VAL A 17 -1.08 -1.89 19.35
CA VAL A 17 -2.39 -2.32 19.88
C VAL A 17 -3.51 -2.00 18.89
N SER A 18 -3.48 -0.82 18.27
CA SER A 18 -4.45 -0.43 17.23
C SER A 18 -4.37 -1.38 16.01
N GLY A 19 -3.16 -1.73 15.59
CA GLY A 19 -2.91 -2.68 14.50
C GLY A 19 -3.50 -4.06 14.77
N LEU A 20 -3.34 -4.58 16.00
CA LEU A 20 -3.94 -5.85 16.42
C LEU A 20 -5.47 -5.79 16.45
N LEU A 21 -6.06 -4.69 16.94
CA LEU A 21 -7.50 -4.49 16.95
C LEU A 21 -8.07 -4.38 15.51
N PHE A 22 -7.35 -3.68 14.63
CA PHE A 22 -7.71 -3.58 13.21
C PHE A 22 -7.65 -4.96 12.53
N TRP A 23 -6.57 -5.72 12.76
CA TRP A 23 -6.41 -7.06 12.24
C TRP A 23 -7.54 -7.99 12.68
N ASP A 24 -7.88 -7.99 13.98
CA ASP A 24 -8.98 -8.78 14.52
C ASP A 24 -10.34 -8.37 13.92
N ASN A 25 -10.56 -7.07 13.73
CA ASN A 25 -11.76 -6.55 13.06
C ASN A 25 -11.91 -7.10 11.63
N ALA A 26 -10.82 -7.22 10.90
CA ALA A 26 -10.83 -7.69 9.52
C ALA A 26 -10.96 -9.22 9.38
N THR A 27 -10.63 -9.99 10.43
CA THR A 27 -10.49 -11.45 10.35
C THR A 27 -11.47 -12.22 11.24
N ASN A 28 -11.56 -11.87 12.53
CA ASN A 28 -12.24 -12.70 13.53
C ASN A 28 -13.38 -12.02 14.26
N LEU A 29 -13.55 -10.70 14.16
CA LEU A 29 -14.53 -9.97 14.96
C LEU A 29 -15.96 -10.46 14.68
N PRO A 30 -16.74 -10.88 15.70
CA PRO A 30 -18.15 -11.19 15.54
C PRO A 30 -18.94 -9.98 15.03
N LYS A 31 -19.84 -10.20 14.06
CA LYS A 31 -20.61 -9.11 13.39
C LYS A 31 -21.31 -8.13 14.33
N LYS A 32 -21.79 -8.59 15.49
CA LYS A 32 -22.48 -7.74 16.47
C LYS A 32 -21.55 -6.95 17.38
N SER A 33 -20.22 -7.11 17.25
CA SER A 33 -19.22 -6.47 18.11
C SER A 33 -18.58 -5.21 17.48
N ILE A 34 -19.03 -4.81 16.29
CA ILE A 34 -18.44 -3.68 15.52
C ILE A 34 -18.53 -2.37 16.32
N GLU A 35 -19.67 -2.11 16.98
CA GLU A 35 -19.87 -0.87 17.75
C GLU A 35 -18.88 -0.80 18.94
N SER A 36 -18.75 -1.89 19.71
CA SER A 36 -17.80 -1.98 20.81
C SER A 36 -16.34 -1.82 20.34
N ARG A 37 -15.99 -2.41 19.18
CA ARG A 37 -14.65 -2.26 18.60
C ARG A 37 -14.38 -0.82 18.15
N SER A 38 -15.35 -0.15 17.56
CA SER A 38 -15.24 1.27 17.16
C SER A 38 -14.98 2.16 18.38
N GLU A 39 -15.65 1.91 19.49
CA GLU A 39 -15.42 2.64 20.74
C GLU A 39 -14.02 2.39 21.31
N GLN A 40 -13.56 1.13 21.35
CA GLN A 40 -12.22 0.76 21.78
C GLN A 40 -11.14 1.48 20.95
N MET A 41 -11.26 1.47 19.62
CA MET A 41 -10.31 2.13 18.72
C MET A 41 -10.36 3.66 18.86
N SER A 42 -11.53 4.25 19.05
CA SER A 42 -11.70 5.69 19.26
C SER A 42 -11.02 6.16 20.55
N ILE A 43 -11.21 5.45 21.66
CA ILE A 43 -10.56 5.76 22.93
C ILE A 43 -9.04 5.63 22.78
N LEU A 44 -8.55 4.57 22.15
CA LEU A 44 -7.14 4.34 21.94
C LEU A 44 -6.50 5.45 21.08
N SER A 45 -7.16 5.86 20.01
CA SER A 45 -6.73 7.00 19.17
C SER A 45 -6.62 8.30 19.98
N ASN A 46 -7.60 8.57 20.85
CA ASN A 46 -7.55 9.76 21.71
C ASN A 46 -6.35 9.73 22.69
N PHE A 47 -5.97 8.55 23.20
CA PHE A 47 -4.77 8.43 24.04
C PHE A 47 -3.50 8.66 23.22
N THR A 48 -3.42 8.13 22.00
CA THR A 48 -2.29 8.32 21.10
C THR A 48 -2.10 9.79 20.72
N ASP A 49 -3.18 10.49 20.39
CA ASP A 49 -3.15 11.93 20.04
C ASP A 49 -2.63 12.81 21.18
N ARG A 50 -2.95 12.47 22.45
CA ARG A 50 -2.50 13.22 23.62
C ARG A 50 -0.99 13.17 23.85
N ILE A 51 -0.31 12.10 23.40
CA ILE A 51 1.14 11.96 23.59
C ILE A 51 1.88 13.15 22.99
N PHE A 52 1.54 13.54 21.76
CA PHE A 52 2.25 14.61 21.04
C PHE A 52 1.72 16.04 21.34
N ARG A 53 0.64 16.15 22.11
CA ARG A 53 0.08 17.44 22.57
C ARG A 53 0.56 17.85 23.97
N SER A 54 1.44 17.05 24.59
CA SER A 54 2.01 17.35 25.90
C SER A 54 2.92 18.59 25.81
N GLU A 55 2.77 19.54 26.75
CA GLU A 55 3.63 20.74 26.84
C GLU A 55 5.10 20.39 26.99
N ASP A 56 5.41 19.29 27.69
CA ASP A 56 6.79 18.82 27.93
C ASP A 56 7.52 18.44 26.63
N ILE A 57 6.82 18.07 25.57
CA ILE A 57 7.45 17.60 24.32
C ILE A 57 8.29 18.70 23.66
N GLN A 58 7.80 19.94 23.66
CA GLN A 58 8.54 21.07 23.06
C GLN A 58 9.82 21.36 23.84
N GLU A 59 9.76 21.28 25.17
CA GLU A 59 10.95 21.46 26.03
C GLU A 59 11.98 20.35 25.78
N GLU A 60 11.52 19.10 25.64
CA GLU A 60 12.42 17.97 25.40
C GLU A 60 13.07 18.02 23.98
N ILE A 61 12.36 18.54 22.98
CA ILE A 61 12.92 18.82 21.64
C ILE A 61 14.04 19.87 21.78
N GLN A 62 13.78 20.99 22.44
CA GLN A 62 14.79 22.07 22.65
C GLN A 62 16.02 21.55 23.40
N LYS A 63 15.82 20.76 24.48
CA LYS A 63 16.93 20.11 25.20
C LYS A 63 17.75 19.22 24.30
N ALA A 64 17.09 18.42 23.46
CA ALA A 64 17.77 17.51 22.53
C ALA A 64 18.57 18.28 21.45
N GLU A 65 18.02 19.36 20.90
CA GLU A 65 18.69 20.24 19.92
C GLU A 65 19.97 20.88 20.46
N ASN A 66 19.99 21.21 21.78
CA ASN A 66 21.14 21.78 22.45
C ASN A 66 22.16 20.75 22.96
N THR A 67 21.98 19.46 22.67
CA THR A 67 22.85 18.38 23.09
C THR A 67 23.65 17.83 21.90
N LYS A 68 24.91 17.46 22.11
CA LYS A 68 25.68 16.73 21.08
C LYS A 68 25.10 15.33 20.92
N LEU A 69 24.48 15.08 19.77
CA LEU A 69 23.86 13.80 19.43
C LEU A 69 24.75 12.95 18.53
N SER A 70 24.55 11.64 18.55
CA SER A 70 25.03 10.73 17.51
C SER A 70 24.33 11.02 16.17
N GLU A 71 24.85 10.51 15.06
CA GLU A 71 24.22 10.63 13.77
C GLU A 71 22.81 10.02 13.76
N ALA A 72 22.66 8.81 14.33
CA ALA A 72 21.38 8.12 14.48
C ALA A 72 20.38 8.93 15.34
N ASP A 73 20.81 9.45 16.49
CA ASP A 73 19.93 10.26 17.34
C ASP A 73 19.54 11.59 16.67
N SER A 74 20.45 12.21 15.90
CA SER A 74 20.17 13.43 15.15
C SER A 74 19.13 13.18 14.06
N MET A 75 19.24 12.04 13.34
CA MET A 75 18.23 11.65 12.36
C MET A 75 16.90 11.29 13.04
N SER A 76 16.94 10.53 14.14
CA SER A 76 15.74 10.21 14.93
C SER A 76 15.02 11.47 15.39
N LEU A 77 15.74 12.47 15.92
CA LEU A 77 15.16 13.74 16.33
C LEU A 77 14.51 14.50 15.17
N LYS A 78 15.15 14.53 14.00
CA LYS A 78 14.59 15.16 12.79
C LYS A 78 13.25 14.50 12.40
N LEU A 79 13.19 13.17 12.43
CA LEU A 79 11.98 12.41 12.12
C LEU A 79 10.90 12.63 13.19
N MET A 80 11.26 12.60 14.48
CA MET A 80 10.34 12.88 15.58
C MET A 80 9.69 14.25 15.42
N LYS A 81 10.46 15.29 15.14
CA LYS A 81 9.94 16.64 14.88
C LYS A 81 8.95 16.67 13.72
N SER A 82 9.28 16.01 12.62
CA SER A 82 8.40 15.94 11.45
C SER A 82 7.06 15.25 11.76
N ILE A 83 7.09 14.16 12.52
CA ILE A 83 5.87 13.44 12.94
C ILE A 83 5.03 14.33 13.87
N ILE A 84 5.62 14.92 14.89
CA ILE A 84 4.92 15.82 15.84
C ILE A 84 4.27 17.00 15.12
N VAL A 85 4.98 17.63 14.18
CA VAL A 85 4.44 18.74 13.37
C VAL A 85 3.20 18.29 12.58
N LYS A 86 3.26 17.16 11.91
CA LYS A 86 2.14 16.65 11.11
C LYS A 86 0.95 16.23 11.97
N GLU A 87 1.20 15.54 13.09
CA GLU A 87 0.14 15.11 14.01
C GLU A 87 -0.60 16.29 14.66
N ASN A 88 0.11 17.37 14.96
CA ASN A 88 -0.45 18.55 15.58
C ASN A 88 -0.99 19.59 14.57
N ALA A 89 -0.71 19.42 13.27
CA ALA A 89 -1.09 20.39 12.25
C ALA A 89 -2.59 20.51 12.03
N ILE A 90 -3.33 19.42 12.25
CA ILE A 90 -4.75 19.33 11.92
C ILE A 90 -5.58 19.61 13.17
N ASP A 91 -6.53 20.52 13.02
CA ASP A 91 -7.51 20.83 14.05
C ASP A 91 -8.29 19.58 14.49
N PRO A 92 -8.49 19.34 15.83
CA PRO A 92 -9.20 18.18 16.33
C PRO A 92 -10.64 18.04 15.81
N ASP A 93 -11.35 19.15 15.65
CA ASP A 93 -12.72 19.13 15.14
C ASP A 93 -12.73 18.75 13.66
N LEU A 94 -11.77 19.23 12.87
CA LEU A 94 -11.60 18.80 11.48
C LEU A 94 -11.24 17.31 11.41
N LYS A 95 -10.34 16.80 12.26
CA LYS A 95 -10.03 15.34 12.34
C LYS A 95 -11.31 14.53 12.61
N SER A 96 -12.13 14.96 13.56
CA SER A 96 -13.38 14.30 13.92
C SER A 96 -14.40 14.31 12.77
N LEU A 97 -14.51 15.42 12.05
CA LEU A 97 -15.39 15.54 10.88
C LEU A 97 -14.91 14.64 9.72
N LEU A 98 -13.59 14.64 9.46
CA LEU A 98 -12.98 13.77 8.45
C LEU A 98 -13.27 12.29 8.73
N ILE A 99 -13.07 11.82 9.97
CA ILE A 99 -13.33 10.43 10.34
C ILE A 99 -14.79 10.06 10.05
N LYS A 100 -15.75 10.88 10.50
CA LYS A 100 -17.17 10.63 10.27
C LYS A 100 -17.52 10.61 8.78
N LYS A 101 -17.00 11.58 8.00
CA LYS A 101 -17.30 11.70 6.58
C LYS A 101 -16.67 10.55 5.78
N LYS A 102 -15.44 10.13 6.11
CA LYS A 102 -14.77 8.97 5.51
C LYS A 102 -15.57 7.69 5.70
N LEU A 103 -16.04 7.41 6.91
CA LEU A 103 -16.89 6.24 7.20
C LEU A 103 -18.21 6.29 6.42
N THR A 104 -18.84 7.45 6.32
CA THR A 104 -20.07 7.65 5.52
C THR A 104 -19.79 7.38 4.05
N CYS A 105 -18.74 7.99 3.49
CA CYS A 105 -18.38 7.81 2.08
C CYS A 105 -18.01 6.37 1.75
N GLU A 106 -17.26 5.69 2.62
CA GLU A 106 -16.92 4.28 2.46
C GLU A 106 -18.17 3.39 2.38
N HIS A 107 -19.12 3.61 3.28
CA HIS A 107 -20.39 2.88 3.27
C HIS A 107 -21.20 3.15 1.99
N LEU A 108 -21.35 4.41 1.60
CA LEU A 108 -22.05 4.81 0.38
C LEU A 108 -21.34 4.31 -0.89
N TRP A 109 -20.00 4.27 -0.89
CA TRP A 109 -19.23 3.70 -1.99
C TRP A 109 -19.55 2.20 -2.20
N ARG A 110 -19.66 1.42 -1.14
CA ARG A 110 -20.06 0.00 -1.25
C ARG A 110 -21.45 -0.13 -1.88
N GLU A 111 -22.39 0.72 -1.49
CA GLU A 111 -23.73 0.75 -2.05
C GLU A 111 -23.70 1.19 -3.52
N ALA A 112 -23.04 2.30 -3.84
CA ALA A 112 -22.87 2.84 -5.20
C ALA A 112 -22.24 1.79 -6.13
N ARG A 113 -21.18 1.13 -5.66
CA ARG A 113 -20.49 0.07 -6.40
C ARG A 113 -21.40 -1.12 -6.65
N SER A 114 -22.17 -1.58 -5.66
CA SER A 114 -23.07 -2.74 -5.79
C SER A 114 -24.22 -2.46 -6.78
N LYS A 115 -24.66 -1.20 -6.88
CA LYS A 115 -25.72 -0.75 -7.77
C LYS A 115 -25.19 -0.22 -9.11
N ASN A 116 -23.88 -0.11 -9.26
CA ASN A 116 -23.22 0.53 -10.43
C ASN A 116 -23.74 1.97 -10.67
N ASP A 117 -23.94 2.75 -9.61
CA ASP A 117 -24.52 4.08 -9.63
C ASP A 117 -23.74 5.05 -8.73
N SER A 118 -22.90 5.88 -9.34
CA SER A 118 -22.07 6.86 -8.63
C SER A 118 -22.86 8.07 -8.11
N SER A 119 -24.11 8.28 -8.53
CA SER A 119 -24.94 9.38 -8.03
C SER A 119 -25.26 9.26 -6.55
N ILE A 120 -25.24 8.03 -6.02
CA ILE A 120 -25.48 7.72 -4.61
C ILE A 120 -24.46 8.40 -3.69
N ILE A 121 -23.20 8.54 -4.14
CA ILE A 121 -22.11 9.07 -3.31
C ILE A 121 -21.69 10.50 -3.67
N GLU A 122 -22.14 11.04 -4.80
CA GLU A 122 -21.65 12.31 -5.36
C GLU A 122 -21.63 13.46 -4.36
N LYS A 123 -22.74 13.66 -3.62
CA LYS A 123 -22.84 14.74 -2.63
C LYS A 123 -21.85 14.55 -1.48
N ASP A 124 -21.86 13.38 -0.87
CA ASP A 124 -21.02 13.09 0.30
C ASP A 124 -19.53 13.08 -0.03
N PHE A 125 -19.19 12.64 -1.24
CA PHE A 125 -17.83 12.72 -1.74
C PHE A 125 -17.38 14.17 -1.98
N ASN A 126 -18.22 15.03 -2.52
CA ASN A 126 -17.90 16.47 -2.65
C ASN A 126 -17.69 17.13 -1.29
N ASP A 127 -18.51 16.79 -0.30
CA ASP A 127 -18.33 17.26 1.09
C ASP A 127 -17.01 16.75 1.67
N LEU A 128 -16.63 15.47 1.41
CA LEU A 128 -15.34 14.91 1.81
C LEU A 128 -14.18 15.63 1.15
N LEU A 129 -14.27 15.94 -0.16
CA LEU A 129 -13.24 16.70 -0.86
C LEU A 129 -12.98 18.06 -0.22
N ASP A 130 -14.05 18.78 0.18
CA ASP A 130 -13.92 20.09 0.83
C ASP A 130 -13.18 19.95 2.17
N LEU A 131 -13.44 18.91 2.98
CA LEU A 131 -12.71 18.61 4.20
C LEU A 131 -11.25 18.21 3.95
N VAL A 132 -10.98 17.45 2.91
CA VAL A 132 -9.61 17.06 2.54
C VAL A 132 -8.81 18.26 2.02
N HIS A 133 -9.44 19.20 1.31
CA HIS A 133 -8.79 20.46 0.93
C HIS A 133 -8.39 21.29 2.17
N GLU A 134 -9.24 21.31 3.21
CA GLU A 134 -8.92 21.96 4.47
C GLU A 134 -7.78 21.24 5.21
N GLU A 135 -7.82 19.90 5.30
CA GLU A 135 -6.72 19.07 5.83
C GLU A 135 -5.40 19.41 5.14
N ALA A 136 -5.39 19.39 3.80
CA ALA A 136 -4.22 19.70 2.99
C ALA A 136 -3.71 21.12 3.23
N SER A 137 -4.61 22.10 3.41
CA SER A 137 -4.24 23.50 3.71
C SER A 137 -3.58 23.63 5.07
N GLN A 138 -4.09 22.96 6.09
CA GLN A 138 -3.51 23.00 7.44
C GLN A 138 -2.14 22.31 7.48
N LEU A 139 -2.01 21.13 6.84
CA LEU A 139 -0.73 20.44 6.68
C LEU A 139 0.28 21.28 5.91
N ALA A 140 -0.13 21.91 4.81
CA ALA A 140 0.72 22.77 3.99
C ALA A 140 1.33 23.92 4.80
N LYS A 141 0.52 24.59 5.64
CA LYS A 141 0.97 25.65 6.54
C LYS A 141 2.00 25.15 7.55
N ALA A 142 1.80 23.98 8.13
CA ALA A 142 2.68 23.42 9.15
C ALA A 142 3.99 22.87 8.56
N THR A 143 3.96 22.34 7.34
CA THR A 143 5.11 21.67 6.68
C THR A 143 5.85 22.58 5.70
N ASN A 144 5.29 23.73 5.36
CA ASN A 144 5.79 24.64 4.32
C ASN A 144 5.88 23.98 2.92
N LEU A 145 4.92 23.10 2.63
CA LEU A 145 4.75 22.41 1.34
C LEU A 145 3.52 22.96 0.61
N SER A 146 3.36 22.60 -0.67
CA SER A 146 2.07 22.80 -1.35
C SER A 146 0.98 21.93 -0.72
N PRO A 147 -0.33 22.27 -0.85
CA PRO A 147 -1.40 21.42 -0.31
C PRO A 147 -1.33 19.96 -0.78
N TYR A 148 -1.06 19.72 -2.06
CA TYR A 148 -0.96 18.35 -2.58
C TYR A 148 0.32 17.64 -2.12
N ASP A 149 1.47 18.34 -2.11
CA ASP A 149 2.72 17.77 -1.61
C ASP A 149 2.64 17.43 -0.11
N SER A 150 1.87 18.21 0.66
CA SER A 150 1.65 17.91 2.08
C SER A 150 0.90 16.58 2.29
N LEU A 151 -0.03 16.24 1.39
CA LEU A 151 -0.71 14.94 1.40
C LEU A 151 0.22 13.80 0.95
N ILE A 152 1.01 14.00 -0.11
CA ILE A 152 2.03 13.04 -0.54
C ILE A 152 2.98 12.73 0.62
N SER A 153 3.41 13.76 1.36
CA SER A 153 4.35 13.62 2.46
C SER A 153 3.83 12.79 3.64
N LYS A 154 2.54 12.48 3.71
CA LYS A 154 1.96 11.55 4.69
C LYS A 154 2.43 10.12 4.44
N TYR A 155 2.68 9.78 3.17
CA TYR A 155 3.00 8.44 2.70
C TYR A 155 4.46 8.30 2.29
N ASP A 156 5.02 9.38 1.74
CA ASP A 156 6.39 9.38 1.22
C ASP A 156 7.04 10.74 1.46
N MET A 157 7.93 10.81 2.46
CA MET A 157 8.52 12.08 2.89
C MET A 157 9.60 12.61 1.93
N ASP A 158 10.15 11.75 1.10
CA ASP A 158 11.27 12.05 0.21
C ASP A 158 10.82 12.46 -1.19
N TYR A 159 9.50 12.35 -1.49
CA TYR A 159 8.91 12.70 -2.76
C TYR A 159 7.97 13.91 -2.65
N ASP A 160 7.95 14.69 -3.72
CA ASP A 160 7.03 15.77 -3.98
C ASP A 160 6.47 15.63 -5.42
N SER A 161 5.46 16.41 -5.76
CA SER A 161 4.85 16.38 -7.09
C SER A 161 5.85 16.67 -8.22
N SER A 162 6.89 17.47 -7.99
CA SER A 162 7.91 17.76 -8.99
C SER A 162 8.78 16.54 -9.34
N LYS A 163 9.17 15.75 -8.33
CA LYS A 163 9.90 14.49 -8.55
C LYS A 163 9.01 13.42 -9.21
N ILE A 164 7.75 13.33 -8.75
CA ILE A 164 6.76 12.41 -9.28
C ILE A 164 6.42 12.75 -10.74
N ASP A 165 6.33 14.03 -11.10
CA ASP A 165 6.13 14.48 -12.49
C ASP A 165 7.26 14.02 -13.42
N LYS A 166 8.51 14.10 -12.95
CA LYS A 166 9.66 13.61 -13.72
C LYS A 166 9.57 12.10 -13.98
N PHE A 167 9.17 11.35 -12.97
CA PHE A 167 8.95 9.91 -13.11
C PHE A 167 7.82 9.61 -14.10
N PHE A 168 6.65 10.22 -13.93
CA PHE A 168 5.51 9.97 -14.81
C PHE A 168 5.68 10.52 -16.22
N SER A 169 6.53 11.52 -16.42
CA SER A 169 6.89 11.98 -17.78
C SER A 169 7.56 10.88 -18.60
N VAL A 170 8.31 9.97 -17.96
CA VAL A 170 8.88 8.79 -18.62
C VAL A 170 7.80 7.79 -18.99
N ILE A 171 6.83 7.54 -18.09
CA ILE A 171 5.68 6.66 -18.37
C ILE A 171 4.90 7.20 -19.58
N GLU A 172 4.61 8.50 -19.59
CA GLU A 172 3.86 9.16 -20.68
C GLU A 172 4.60 9.07 -22.02
N ARG A 173 5.91 9.34 -22.03
CA ARG A 173 6.69 9.38 -23.26
C ARG A 173 7.08 8.00 -23.78
N GLU A 174 7.43 7.06 -22.90
CA GLU A 174 8.05 5.79 -23.30
C GLU A 174 7.12 4.58 -23.15
N ILE A 175 6.26 4.55 -22.14
CA ILE A 175 5.47 3.36 -21.81
C ILE A 175 4.11 3.40 -22.51
N ILE A 176 3.39 4.52 -22.43
CA ILE A 176 2.06 4.64 -23.02
C ILE A 176 2.07 4.37 -24.53
N PRO A 177 2.96 4.96 -25.37
CA PRO A 177 2.97 4.67 -26.80
C PRO A 177 3.24 3.19 -27.09
N LYS A 178 4.18 2.57 -26.37
CA LYS A 178 4.47 1.13 -26.53
C LYS A 178 3.28 0.27 -26.13
N TYR A 179 2.59 0.63 -25.05
CA TYR A 179 1.37 -0.07 -24.63
C TYR A 179 0.27 0.03 -25.69
N LEU A 180 0.08 1.17 -26.32
CA LEU A 180 -0.93 1.36 -27.35
C LEU A 180 -0.66 0.49 -28.60
N ASP A 181 0.60 0.29 -28.98
CA ASP A 181 1.02 -0.47 -30.16
C ASP A 181 1.10 -1.99 -29.94
N ILE A 182 1.32 -2.44 -28.70
CA ILE A 182 1.55 -3.88 -28.43
C ILE A 182 0.27 -4.71 -28.59
N LYS A 183 0.44 -5.96 -29.08
CA LYS A 183 -0.66 -6.94 -29.15
C LYS A 183 -1.09 -7.34 -27.73
N LYS A 184 -2.36 -7.21 -27.45
CA LYS A 184 -2.97 -7.51 -26.15
C LYS A 184 -3.91 -8.71 -26.25
N ILE A 185 -3.98 -9.49 -25.17
CA ILE A 185 -5.03 -10.51 -25.00
C ILE A 185 -6.14 -9.97 -24.10
N LYS A 186 -7.38 -10.42 -24.31
CA LYS A 186 -8.54 -9.96 -23.53
C LYS A 186 -8.83 -10.83 -22.31
N SER A 187 -8.71 -12.15 -22.48
CA SER A 187 -9.09 -13.12 -21.46
C SER A 187 -8.01 -14.20 -21.36
N PRO A 188 -7.19 -14.19 -20.31
CA PRO A 188 -6.23 -15.24 -20.06
C PRO A 188 -6.95 -16.54 -19.66
N HIS A 189 -6.32 -17.67 -19.94
CA HIS A 189 -6.79 -18.97 -19.50
C HIS A 189 -6.72 -19.09 -17.98
N VAL A 190 -7.79 -19.53 -17.33
CA VAL A 190 -7.88 -19.73 -15.88
C VAL A 190 -7.75 -21.20 -15.54
N TYR A 191 -6.68 -21.55 -14.82
CA TYR A 191 -6.50 -22.89 -14.28
C TYR A 191 -7.38 -23.11 -13.04
N LYS A 192 -8.06 -24.24 -12.99
CA LYS A 192 -8.84 -24.69 -11.83
C LYS A 192 -8.09 -25.76 -11.08
N SER A 193 -7.73 -25.49 -9.82
CA SER A 193 -7.07 -26.46 -8.96
C SER A 193 -8.06 -27.51 -8.44
N ASN A 194 -7.60 -28.76 -8.37
CA ASN A 194 -8.30 -29.86 -7.69
C ASN A 194 -7.79 -30.07 -6.25
N ILE A 195 -6.79 -29.30 -5.83
CA ILE A 195 -6.20 -29.34 -4.48
C ILE A 195 -6.98 -28.37 -3.60
N SER A 196 -7.30 -28.76 -2.37
CA SER A 196 -8.00 -27.89 -1.44
C SER A 196 -7.14 -26.70 -1.00
N ASP A 197 -7.77 -25.56 -0.73
CA ASP A 197 -7.09 -24.33 -0.28
C ASP A 197 -6.23 -24.57 0.96
N SER A 198 -6.69 -25.41 1.89
CA SER A 198 -5.95 -25.75 3.11
C SER A 198 -4.67 -26.55 2.83
N GLU A 199 -4.69 -27.44 1.84
CA GLU A 199 -3.51 -28.19 1.41
C GLU A 199 -2.54 -27.29 0.66
N ILE A 200 -3.03 -26.44 -0.24
CA ILE A 200 -2.21 -25.46 -0.94
C ILE A 200 -1.52 -24.55 0.09
N LEU A 201 -2.27 -24.02 1.04
CA LEU A 201 -1.69 -23.15 2.07
C LEU A 201 -0.61 -23.84 2.91
N LYS A 202 -0.83 -25.12 3.27
CA LYS A 202 0.16 -25.92 3.99
C LYS A 202 1.46 -26.07 3.19
N MET A 203 1.37 -26.36 1.90
CA MET A 203 2.56 -26.51 1.05
C MET A 203 3.27 -25.18 0.79
N ILE A 204 2.50 -24.11 0.58
CA ILE A 204 3.05 -22.77 0.35
C ILE A 204 3.75 -22.22 1.59
N LYS A 205 3.24 -22.48 2.80
CA LYS A 205 3.93 -22.06 4.05
C LYS A 205 5.38 -22.52 4.10
N VAL A 206 5.68 -23.70 3.60
CA VAL A 206 7.08 -24.20 3.50
C VAL A 206 7.90 -23.29 2.57
N LYS A 207 7.32 -22.83 1.46
CA LYS A 207 7.99 -21.94 0.51
C LYS A 207 8.20 -20.55 1.09
N LEU A 208 7.21 -20.02 1.81
CA LEU A 208 7.34 -18.72 2.47
C LEU A 208 8.39 -18.73 3.58
N LYS A 209 8.51 -19.84 4.32
CA LYS A 209 9.62 -20.02 5.28
C LYS A 209 10.97 -20.01 4.58
N GLN A 210 11.10 -20.66 3.42
CA GLN A 210 12.31 -20.60 2.59
C GLN A 210 12.63 -19.18 2.06
N LEU A 211 11.62 -18.30 1.97
CA LEU A 211 11.76 -16.88 1.64
C LEU A 211 11.88 -15.98 2.89
N ASN A 212 12.33 -16.56 4.01
CA ASN A 212 12.58 -15.87 5.29
C ASN A 212 11.35 -15.28 6.00
N PHE A 213 10.13 -15.72 5.69
CA PHE A 213 9.01 -15.40 6.54
C PHE A 213 9.07 -16.22 7.83
N ASP A 214 9.27 -15.55 8.94
CA ASP A 214 9.40 -16.16 10.28
C ASP A 214 8.03 -16.40 10.90
N PHE A 215 7.60 -17.67 10.96
CA PHE A 215 6.32 -18.07 11.55
C PHE A 215 6.32 -18.06 13.08
N ASP A 216 7.45 -17.87 13.75
CA ASP A 216 7.51 -17.68 15.20
C ASP A 216 7.16 -16.22 15.60
N ARG A 217 7.26 -15.29 14.63
CA ARG A 217 6.91 -13.87 14.76
C ARG A 217 5.83 -13.43 13.75
N GLY A 218 5.10 -14.39 13.18
CA GLY A 218 4.10 -14.06 12.18
C GLY A 218 3.12 -15.19 11.91
N ARG A 219 2.01 -14.86 11.25
CA ARG A 219 0.98 -15.82 10.88
C ARG A 219 0.29 -15.44 9.59
N ILE A 220 -0.44 -16.41 9.02
CA ILE A 220 -1.29 -16.22 7.82
C ILE A 220 -2.72 -16.58 8.19
N ASP A 221 -3.64 -15.67 7.91
CA ASP A 221 -5.08 -15.83 8.10
C ASP A 221 -5.85 -15.54 6.80
N GLN A 222 -7.15 -15.74 6.82
CA GLN A 222 -8.01 -15.41 5.69
C GLN A 222 -8.78 -14.11 5.96
N SER A 223 -8.91 -13.27 4.92
CA SER A 223 -9.71 -12.04 4.97
C SER A 223 -10.37 -11.78 3.61
N HIS A 224 -11.32 -10.84 3.57
CA HIS A 224 -11.96 -10.43 2.31
C HIS A 224 -10.98 -9.75 1.32
N HIS A 225 -10.02 -9.01 1.84
CA HIS A 225 -8.94 -8.39 1.08
C HIS A 225 -7.62 -8.76 1.73
N PRO A 226 -6.66 -9.35 0.99
CA PRO A 226 -5.31 -9.59 1.50
C PRO A 226 -4.68 -8.29 2.02
N PHE A 227 -3.98 -8.37 3.14
CA PHE A 227 -3.22 -7.26 3.70
C PHE A 227 -2.16 -7.77 4.69
N CYS A 228 -1.12 -6.97 4.89
CA CYS A 228 -0.14 -7.14 5.95
C CYS A 228 -0.42 -6.17 7.09
N GLY A 229 -0.36 -6.65 8.33
CA GLY A 229 -0.63 -5.87 9.53
C GLY A 229 -0.07 -6.56 10.79
N GLY A 230 -0.71 -6.31 11.92
CA GLY A 230 -0.28 -6.86 13.21
C GLY A 230 0.41 -5.82 14.07
N ALA A 231 1.53 -6.20 14.66
CA ALA A 231 2.31 -5.37 15.58
C ALA A 231 3.81 -5.65 15.43
N THR A 232 4.64 -4.85 16.07
CA THR A 232 6.08 -5.07 16.13
C THR A 232 6.39 -6.48 16.66
N ASN A 233 7.15 -7.26 15.90
CA ASN A 233 7.44 -8.68 16.18
C ASN A 233 6.22 -9.62 16.25
N ASP A 234 5.05 -9.20 15.75
CA ASP A 234 3.86 -10.01 15.54
C ASP A 234 3.25 -9.64 14.19
N VAL A 235 3.95 -9.99 13.12
CA VAL A 235 3.60 -9.62 11.74
C VAL A 235 2.57 -10.60 11.19
N ARG A 236 1.44 -10.08 10.77
CA ARG A 236 0.30 -10.90 10.34
C ARG A 236 -0.05 -10.57 8.91
N ILE A 237 -0.07 -11.58 8.06
CA ILE A 237 -0.50 -11.44 6.67
C ILE A 237 -1.81 -12.20 6.46
N THR A 238 -2.62 -11.71 5.54
CA THR A 238 -3.86 -12.37 5.18
C THR A 238 -3.85 -12.77 3.72
N THR A 239 -4.66 -13.76 3.38
CA THR A 239 -4.88 -14.21 2.00
C THR A 239 -6.34 -14.48 1.77
N ARG A 240 -6.72 -14.61 0.49
CA ARG A 240 -8.03 -15.06 0.04
C ARG A 240 -7.82 -16.03 -1.12
N PHE A 241 -8.46 -17.19 -1.05
CA PHE A 241 -8.51 -18.10 -2.17
C PHE A 241 -9.74 -17.79 -3.03
N GLU A 242 -9.49 -17.64 -4.32
CA GLU A 242 -10.48 -17.37 -5.35
C GLU A 242 -10.40 -18.45 -6.44
N ASP A 243 -11.32 -18.41 -7.40
CA ASP A 243 -11.36 -19.36 -8.51
C ASP A 243 -10.03 -19.40 -9.30
N ASN A 244 -9.32 -18.28 -9.36
CA ASN A 244 -7.99 -18.19 -9.95
C ASN A 244 -6.90 -18.32 -8.87
N ILE A 245 -6.37 -19.53 -8.74
CA ILE A 245 -5.31 -19.81 -7.75
C ILE A 245 -4.05 -18.96 -7.97
N LEU A 246 -3.73 -18.58 -9.20
CA LEU A 246 -2.55 -17.75 -9.48
C LEU A 246 -2.69 -16.34 -8.89
N GLU A 247 -3.88 -15.75 -8.94
CA GLU A 247 -4.14 -14.45 -8.31
C GLU A 247 -4.07 -14.55 -6.80
N SER A 248 -4.62 -15.62 -6.22
CA SER A 248 -4.54 -15.88 -4.78
C SER A 248 -3.09 -16.04 -4.30
N LEU A 249 -2.27 -16.77 -5.04
CA LEU A 249 -0.85 -16.94 -4.73
C LEU A 249 -0.06 -15.65 -4.97
N SER A 250 -0.33 -14.91 -6.05
CA SER A 250 0.29 -13.61 -6.31
C SER A 250 0.07 -12.65 -5.15
N ALA A 251 -1.17 -12.52 -4.67
CA ALA A 251 -1.51 -11.71 -3.51
C ALA A 251 -0.81 -12.20 -2.23
N LEU A 252 -0.73 -13.52 -2.00
CA LEU A 252 -0.04 -14.06 -0.83
C LEU A 252 1.47 -13.77 -0.86
N PHE A 253 2.12 -13.84 -2.02
CA PHE A 253 3.53 -13.48 -2.16
C PHE A 253 3.73 -11.97 -1.99
N HIS A 254 2.81 -11.15 -2.46
CA HIS A 254 2.79 -9.70 -2.22
C HIS A 254 2.80 -9.40 -0.72
N GLU A 255 1.83 -9.95 0.04
CA GLU A 255 1.76 -9.75 1.48
C GLU A 255 2.95 -10.33 2.23
N THR A 256 3.54 -11.42 1.71
CA THR A 256 4.77 -11.98 2.28
C THR A 256 5.94 -11.01 2.14
N GLY A 257 6.07 -10.30 1.02
CA GLY A 257 7.10 -9.27 0.84
C GLY A 257 7.00 -8.16 1.88
N HIS A 258 5.80 -7.66 2.13
CA HIS A 258 5.52 -6.73 3.24
C HIS A 258 5.91 -7.35 4.59
N GLY A 259 5.51 -8.60 4.83
CA GLY A 259 5.75 -9.28 6.09
C GLY A 259 7.23 -9.52 6.37
N VAL A 260 7.99 -9.95 5.38
CA VAL A 260 9.46 -10.15 5.52
C VAL A 260 10.15 -8.82 5.79
N TYR A 261 9.75 -7.72 5.12
CA TYR A 261 10.28 -6.39 5.40
C TYR A 261 10.03 -5.98 6.86
N GLU A 262 8.79 -6.10 7.35
CA GLU A 262 8.42 -5.75 8.72
C GLU A 262 9.16 -6.60 9.76
N GLN A 263 9.38 -7.89 9.50
CA GLN A 263 10.13 -8.79 10.39
C GLN A 263 11.63 -8.49 10.44
N ASN A 264 12.18 -7.81 9.44
CA ASN A 264 13.61 -7.49 9.34
C ASN A 264 13.95 -6.03 9.67
N ARG A 265 13.01 -5.26 10.24
CA ARG A 265 13.32 -3.92 10.77
C ARG A 265 14.39 -3.97 11.85
N PRO A 266 15.27 -2.96 11.96
CA PRO A 266 16.39 -2.99 12.91
C PRO A 266 15.91 -3.02 14.37
N ASN A 267 16.25 -4.07 15.09
CA ASN A 267 15.80 -4.32 16.47
C ASN A 267 16.16 -3.20 17.45
N GLU A 268 17.28 -2.51 17.22
CA GLU A 268 17.76 -1.41 18.08
C GLU A 268 16.87 -0.16 18.02
N TYR A 269 16.05 0.01 16.94
CA TYR A 269 15.19 1.18 16.70
C TYR A 269 13.71 0.85 16.60
N LEU A 270 13.27 -0.33 17.06
CA LEU A 270 11.89 -0.83 16.83
C LEU A 270 10.79 0.16 17.23
N TYR A 271 11.01 0.95 18.28
CA TYR A 271 10.07 1.94 18.78
C TYR A 271 10.56 3.39 18.58
N GLU A 272 11.42 3.59 17.60
CA GLU A 272 11.87 4.90 17.16
C GLU A 272 11.50 5.13 15.69
N PRO A 273 11.33 6.39 15.26
CA PRO A 273 11.02 6.65 13.84
C PRO A 273 12.06 6.12 12.86
N LEU A 274 13.31 6.01 13.30
CA LEU A 274 14.41 5.51 12.47
C LEU A 274 14.24 4.02 12.10
N GLY A 275 13.62 3.25 12.97
CA GLY A 275 13.34 1.82 12.76
C GLY A 275 11.97 1.52 12.16
N GLN A 276 11.17 2.54 11.81
CA GLN A 276 9.88 2.35 11.18
C GLN A 276 9.97 2.41 9.66
N SER A 277 9.01 1.79 9.00
CA SER A 277 8.78 2.01 7.56
C SER A 277 8.38 3.47 7.33
N ARG A 278 9.23 4.26 6.67
CA ARG A 278 9.05 5.71 6.48
C ARG A 278 8.50 6.07 5.12
N SER A 279 8.70 5.20 4.15
CA SER A 279 8.27 5.40 2.77
C SER A 279 7.38 4.24 2.37
N LEU A 280 6.14 4.53 2.01
CA LEU A 280 5.24 3.51 1.49
C LEU A 280 5.68 3.02 0.10
N SER A 281 6.41 3.84 -0.68
CA SER A 281 7.03 3.36 -1.93
C SER A 281 8.09 2.30 -1.66
N VAL A 282 8.90 2.45 -0.62
CA VAL A 282 9.88 1.43 -0.22
C VAL A 282 9.18 0.19 0.33
N HIS A 283 8.16 0.36 1.17
CA HIS A 283 7.39 -0.75 1.71
C HIS A 283 6.70 -1.57 0.60
N GLU A 284 6.06 -0.88 -0.35
CA GLU A 284 5.42 -1.49 -1.53
C GLU A 284 6.45 -2.12 -2.48
N SER A 285 7.68 -1.59 -2.53
CA SER A 285 8.72 -2.21 -3.36
C SER A 285 9.10 -3.61 -2.90
N GLN A 286 8.98 -3.88 -1.60
CA GLN A 286 9.26 -5.21 -1.05
C GLN A 286 8.17 -6.21 -1.44
N SER A 287 6.90 -5.81 -1.35
CA SER A 287 5.77 -6.64 -1.79
C SER A 287 5.83 -6.92 -3.29
N LEU A 288 6.05 -5.88 -4.11
CA LEU A 288 6.16 -6.01 -5.56
C LEU A 288 7.42 -6.77 -5.99
N PHE A 289 8.50 -6.72 -5.22
CA PHE A 289 9.67 -7.55 -5.48
C PHE A 289 9.34 -9.05 -5.31
N PHE A 290 8.68 -9.42 -4.22
CA PHE A 290 8.24 -10.80 -3.99
C PHE A 290 7.20 -11.26 -5.02
N GLU A 291 6.26 -10.41 -5.34
CA GLU A 291 5.20 -10.72 -6.30
C GLU A 291 5.73 -10.80 -7.74
N ASN A 292 6.33 -9.70 -8.24
CA ASN A 292 6.65 -9.59 -9.67
C ASN A 292 7.98 -10.25 -10.03
N HIS A 293 8.98 -10.18 -9.14
CA HIS A 293 10.32 -10.65 -9.48
C HIS A 293 10.65 -12.04 -8.92
N ILE A 294 10.01 -12.48 -7.84
CA ILE A 294 10.13 -13.85 -7.35
C ILE A 294 8.98 -14.70 -7.91
N PHE A 295 7.74 -14.52 -7.44
CA PHE A 295 6.62 -15.40 -7.78
C PHE A 295 6.35 -15.46 -9.28
N LYS A 296 6.26 -14.32 -9.96
CA LYS A 296 6.00 -14.23 -11.41
C LYS A 296 7.21 -14.56 -12.29
N SER A 297 8.38 -14.89 -11.70
CA SER A 297 9.51 -15.38 -12.48
C SER A 297 9.28 -16.80 -12.97
N LYS A 298 9.67 -17.10 -14.23
CA LYS A 298 9.57 -18.46 -14.78
C LYS A 298 10.38 -19.48 -13.98
N ALA A 299 11.48 -19.06 -13.37
CA ALA A 299 12.34 -19.94 -12.57
C ALA A 299 11.65 -20.36 -11.27
N TYR A 300 11.10 -19.40 -10.51
CA TYR A 300 10.41 -19.71 -9.26
C TYR A 300 9.05 -20.38 -9.49
N PHE A 301 8.35 -20.02 -10.57
CA PHE A 301 7.10 -20.66 -10.95
C PHE A 301 7.24 -22.19 -11.12
N LYS A 302 8.37 -22.69 -11.67
CA LYS A 302 8.62 -24.13 -11.76
C LYS A 302 8.57 -24.82 -10.38
N ILE A 303 9.07 -24.15 -9.35
CA ILE A 303 9.04 -24.66 -7.95
C ILE A 303 7.61 -24.69 -7.43
N ILE A 304 6.83 -23.65 -7.72
CA ILE A 304 5.42 -23.59 -7.35
C ILE A 304 4.62 -24.65 -8.13
N ASN A 305 4.88 -24.82 -9.42
CA ASN A 305 4.15 -25.78 -10.26
C ASN A 305 4.39 -27.25 -9.84
N ASN A 306 5.49 -27.57 -9.16
CA ASN A 306 5.70 -28.89 -8.55
C ASN A 306 4.62 -29.24 -7.51
N ILE A 307 4.01 -28.24 -6.85
CA ILE A 307 2.89 -28.44 -5.93
C ILE A 307 1.65 -28.94 -6.67
N PHE A 308 1.55 -28.64 -7.97
CA PHE A 308 0.44 -28.97 -8.87
C PHE A 308 0.86 -30.04 -9.90
N ASP A 309 1.74 -30.95 -9.52
CA ASP A 309 2.22 -32.08 -10.33
C ASP A 309 2.77 -31.66 -11.70
N ASN A 310 3.43 -30.51 -11.78
CA ASN A 310 3.97 -29.92 -13.01
C ASN A 310 2.90 -29.75 -14.11
N SER A 311 1.73 -29.27 -13.72
CA SER A 311 0.58 -29.08 -14.61
C SER A 311 0.91 -28.16 -15.78
N LYS A 312 0.77 -28.67 -17.02
CA LYS A 312 0.91 -27.87 -18.24
C LYS A 312 -0.23 -26.86 -18.40
N ASP A 313 -1.39 -27.15 -17.84
CA ASP A 313 -2.54 -26.27 -17.87
C ASP A 313 -2.33 -25.05 -16.96
N LEU A 314 -1.76 -25.28 -15.75
CA LEU A 314 -1.33 -24.20 -14.86
C LEU A 314 -0.20 -23.36 -15.50
N GLU A 315 0.77 -24.01 -16.16
CA GLU A 315 1.85 -23.29 -16.87
C GLU A 315 1.30 -22.38 -17.97
N LYS A 316 0.34 -22.87 -18.77
CA LYS A 316 -0.35 -22.05 -19.77
C LYS A 316 -1.05 -20.86 -19.14
N SER A 317 -1.83 -21.10 -18.08
CA SER A 317 -2.50 -20.04 -17.33
C SER A 317 -1.50 -19.00 -16.81
N PHE A 318 -0.40 -19.44 -16.21
CA PHE A 318 0.66 -18.57 -15.70
C PHE A 318 1.27 -17.67 -16.79
N LEU A 319 1.62 -18.24 -17.94
CA LEU A 319 2.20 -17.48 -19.04
C LEU A 319 1.22 -16.44 -19.61
N GLU A 320 -0.05 -16.79 -19.72
CA GLU A 320 -1.08 -15.87 -20.21
C GLU A 320 -1.42 -14.78 -19.18
N HIS A 321 -1.35 -15.06 -17.87
CA HIS A 321 -1.60 -14.07 -16.82
C HIS A 321 -0.44 -13.09 -16.62
N TYR A 322 0.80 -13.58 -16.62
CA TYR A 322 1.92 -12.79 -16.14
C TYR A 322 2.99 -12.44 -17.19
N HIS A 323 2.94 -13.10 -18.36
CA HIS A 323 3.91 -12.87 -19.43
C HIS A 323 3.27 -12.41 -20.74
N THR A 324 2.04 -11.87 -20.66
CA THR A 324 1.37 -11.22 -21.80
C THR A 324 0.76 -9.90 -21.38
N VAL A 325 0.71 -8.95 -22.30
CA VAL A 325 0.02 -7.67 -22.06
C VAL A 325 -1.48 -7.87 -22.28
N ARG A 326 -2.28 -7.34 -21.35
CA ARG A 326 -3.74 -7.54 -21.32
C ARG A 326 -4.50 -6.23 -21.44
N VAL A 327 -5.72 -6.31 -21.92
CA VAL A 327 -6.68 -5.21 -21.81
C VAL A 327 -7.49 -5.44 -20.53
N ASN A 328 -7.29 -4.60 -19.54
CA ASN A 328 -8.06 -4.68 -18.30
C ASN A 328 -8.41 -3.26 -17.80
N PRO A 329 -9.69 -2.92 -17.58
CA PRO A 329 -10.08 -1.62 -17.03
C PRO A 329 -9.77 -1.49 -15.52
N ILE A 330 -9.57 -2.61 -14.81
CA ILE A 330 -9.39 -2.63 -13.35
C ILE A 330 -7.91 -2.62 -12.97
N ARG A 331 -7.49 -1.61 -12.21
CA ARG A 331 -6.09 -1.41 -11.80
C ARG A 331 -5.49 -2.63 -11.08
N VAL A 332 -6.18 -3.18 -10.10
CA VAL A 332 -5.67 -4.30 -9.29
C VAL A 332 -5.52 -5.60 -10.10
N SER A 333 -6.18 -5.70 -11.26
CA SER A 333 -6.08 -6.83 -12.18
C SER A 333 -5.25 -6.50 -13.44
N ALA A 334 -4.62 -5.31 -13.48
CA ALA A 334 -3.77 -4.91 -14.58
C ALA A 334 -2.50 -5.77 -14.65
N ASP A 335 -1.97 -5.95 -15.86
CA ASP A 335 -0.64 -6.56 -16.02
C ASP A 335 0.47 -5.57 -15.62
N GLU A 336 1.68 -6.10 -15.41
CA GLU A 336 2.84 -5.32 -14.95
C GLU A 336 3.17 -4.14 -15.88
N PHE A 337 2.90 -4.28 -17.19
CA PHE A 337 3.18 -3.24 -18.17
C PHE A 337 2.17 -2.08 -18.11
N SER A 338 0.89 -2.39 -17.96
CA SER A 338 -0.20 -1.40 -17.91
C SER A 338 -0.43 -0.79 -16.51
N TYR A 339 -0.01 -1.48 -15.44
CA TYR A 339 -0.22 -1.04 -14.06
C TYR A 339 0.28 0.40 -13.77
N PRO A 340 1.50 0.81 -14.17
CA PRO A 340 1.95 2.20 -13.96
C PRO A 340 1.10 3.23 -14.70
N ILE A 341 0.46 2.87 -15.84
CA ILE A 341 -0.43 3.77 -16.57
C ILE A 341 -1.72 4.01 -15.78
N HIS A 342 -2.27 2.96 -15.14
CA HIS A 342 -3.43 3.11 -14.26
C HIS A 342 -3.13 4.04 -13.07
N VAL A 343 -1.94 3.93 -12.47
CA VAL A 343 -1.50 4.81 -11.38
C VAL A 343 -1.31 6.25 -11.87
N TYR A 344 -0.68 6.44 -13.04
CA TYR A 344 -0.50 7.74 -13.68
C TYR A 344 -1.82 8.49 -13.90
N ILE A 345 -2.86 7.79 -14.36
CA ILE A 345 -4.19 8.38 -14.56
C ILE A 345 -4.72 8.96 -13.24
N ARG A 346 -4.62 8.22 -12.14
CA ARG A 346 -5.07 8.70 -10.83
C ARG A 346 -4.28 9.90 -10.34
N TYR A 347 -2.97 9.86 -10.49
CA TYR A 347 -2.10 10.98 -10.17
C TYR A 347 -2.46 12.25 -10.93
N LYS A 348 -2.71 12.15 -12.24
CA LYS A 348 -3.16 13.30 -13.06
C LYS A 348 -4.46 13.89 -12.52
N ILE A 349 -5.42 13.04 -12.21
CA ILE A 349 -6.72 13.47 -11.68
C ILE A 349 -6.54 14.14 -10.30
N GLU A 350 -5.74 13.56 -9.40
CA GLU A 350 -5.46 14.17 -8.10
C GLU A 350 -4.83 15.57 -8.25
N LYS A 351 -3.89 15.74 -9.17
CA LYS A 351 -3.33 17.07 -9.45
C LYS A 351 -4.40 18.09 -9.85
N GLU A 352 -5.34 17.69 -10.71
CA GLU A 352 -6.45 18.57 -11.11
C GLU A 352 -7.40 18.87 -9.94
N ILE A 353 -7.67 17.88 -9.06
CA ILE A 353 -8.46 18.09 -7.83
C ILE A 353 -7.84 19.18 -6.97
N PHE A 354 -6.54 19.09 -6.68
CA PHE A 354 -5.88 20.03 -5.77
C PHE A 354 -5.49 21.37 -6.42
N LYS A 355 -5.30 21.40 -7.74
CA LYS A 355 -5.02 22.63 -8.48
C LYS A 355 -6.25 23.45 -8.76
N ASN A 356 -7.33 22.82 -9.24
CA ASN A 356 -8.51 23.47 -9.78
C ASN A 356 -9.77 23.29 -8.93
N LYS A 357 -9.69 22.56 -7.81
CA LYS A 357 -10.81 22.25 -6.90
C LYS A 357 -12.03 21.69 -7.63
N ILE A 358 -11.78 20.79 -8.59
CA ILE A 358 -12.84 20.14 -9.38
C ILE A 358 -13.72 19.26 -8.50
N LYS A 359 -14.98 19.07 -8.92
CA LYS A 359 -15.98 18.26 -8.22
C LYS A 359 -16.15 16.88 -8.87
N PHE A 360 -16.89 16.02 -8.22
CA PHE A 360 -17.05 14.60 -8.60
C PHE A 360 -17.40 14.39 -10.08
N LYS A 361 -18.28 15.20 -10.63
CA LYS A 361 -18.68 15.12 -12.04
C LYS A 361 -17.50 15.33 -13.00
N ASP A 362 -16.62 16.29 -12.68
CA ASP A 362 -15.43 16.57 -13.50
C ASP A 362 -14.41 15.46 -13.35
N ILE A 363 -14.25 14.91 -12.15
CA ILE A 363 -13.38 13.75 -11.86
C ILE A 363 -13.82 12.56 -12.71
N LYS A 364 -15.12 12.27 -12.77
CA LYS A 364 -15.66 11.18 -13.58
C LYS A 364 -15.39 11.38 -15.08
N ASN A 365 -15.53 12.60 -15.58
CA ASN A 365 -15.25 12.93 -16.98
C ASN A 365 -13.74 12.76 -17.30
N LEU A 366 -12.86 13.30 -16.44
CA LEU A 366 -11.42 13.16 -16.58
C LEU A 366 -10.98 11.69 -16.50
N TRP A 367 -11.62 10.90 -15.65
CA TRP A 367 -11.35 9.48 -15.56
C TRP A 367 -11.59 8.77 -16.89
N ASN A 368 -12.79 8.94 -17.45
CA ASN A 368 -13.17 8.32 -18.72
C ASN A 368 -12.27 8.76 -19.89
N GLU A 369 -11.97 10.07 -19.97
CA GLU A 369 -11.07 10.64 -20.97
C GLU A 369 -9.65 10.06 -20.87
N ASN A 370 -9.09 10.00 -19.67
CA ASN A 370 -7.74 9.47 -19.48
C ASN A 370 -7.66 7.95 -19.76
N TYR A 371 -8.70 7.17 -19.47
CA TYR A 371 -8.75 5.76 -19.82
C TYR A 371 -8.76 5.55 -21.32
N LEU A 372 -9.57 6.34 -22.04
CA LEU A 372 -9.60 6.29 -23.50
C LEU A 372 -8.25 6.66 -24.10
N ASN A 373 -7.66 7.77 -23.65
CA ASN A 373 -6.45 8.34 -24.26
C ASN A 373 -5.18 7.53 -23.94
N ASN A 374 -5.06 6.97 -22.72
CA ASN A 374 -3.80 6.34 -22.27
C ASN A 374 -3.85 4.79 -22.31
N LEU A 375 -5.05 4.19 -22.29
CA LEU A 375 -5.22 2.73 -22.29
C LEU A 375 -6.02 2.22 -23.51
N SER A 376 -6.60 3.11 -24.31
CA SER A 376 -7.56 2.76 -25.39
C SER A 376 -8.73 1.94 -24.87
N ILE A 377 -9.22 2.24 -23.66
CA ILE A 377 -10.34 1.54 -23.03
C ILE A 377 -11.53 2.47 -22.93
N ASN A 378 -12.66 2.06 -23.53
CA ASN A 378 -13.96 2.66 -23.28
C ASN A 378 -14.59 1.92 -22.09
N LEU A 379 -14.81 2.64 -21.00
CA LEU A 379 -15.42 2.09 -19.79
C LEU A 379 -16.91 1.88 -20.03
N ILE A 380 -17.44 0.73 -19.63
CA ILE A 380 -18.84 0.34 -19.85
C ILE A 380 -19.68 0.39 -18.57
N SER A 381 -19.04 0.61 -17.44
CA SER A 381 -19.70 0.69 -16.13
C SER A 381 -18.98 1.66 -15.20
N GLU A 382 -19.67 2.12 -14.17
CA GLU A 382 -19.10 2.97 -13.14
C GLU A 382 -18.14 2.21 -12.21
N THR A 383 -18.35 0.91 -12.07
CA THR A 383 -17.47 0.00 -11.32
C THR A 383 -16.16 -0.29 -12.05
N GLU A 384 -16.11 -0.16 -13.38
CA GLU A 384 -14.86 -0.09 -14.15
C GLU A 384 -14.25 1.32 -14.13
N GLY A 385 -15.06 2.31 -13.87
CA GLY A 385 -14.71 3.73 -13.83
C GLY A 385 -14.35 4.21 -12.43
N VAL A 386 -14.88 5.36 -12.08
CA VAL A 386 -14.56 6.10 -10.86
C VAL A 386 -14.81 5.32 -9.56
N LEU A 387 -15.74 4.34 -9.56
CA LEU A 387 -16.06 3.52 -8.39
C LEU A 387 -15.10 2.32 -8.18
N GLN A 388 -14.07 2.13 -9.01
CA GLN A 388 -13.24 0.93 -8.89
C GLN A 388 -12.32 0.91 -7.66
N ASP A 389 -11.81 2.06 -7.22
CA ASP A 389 -10.89 2.18 -6.08
C ASP A 389 -11.57 2.87 -4.89
N ILE A 390 -11.33 2.36 -3.69
CA ILE A 390 -11.89 2.91 -2.45
C ILE A 390 -11.15 4.16 -1.95
N HIS A 391 -9.88 4.34 -2.30
CA HIS A 391 -8.94 5.30 -1.72
C HIS A 391 -9.51 6.70 -1.55
N TRP A 392 -10.05 7.29 -2.60
CA TRP A 392 -10.58 8.65 -2.53
C TRP A 392 -11.80 8.77 -1.64
N TYR A 393 -12.61 7.70 -1.55
CA TYR A 393 -13.81 7.66 -0.69
C TYR A 393 -13.46 7.50 0.80
N GLU A 394 -12.25 7.05 1.09
CA GLU A 394 -11.63 7.07 2.42
C GLU A 394 -10.77 8.31 2.65
N GLY A 395 -10.81 9.31 1.76
CA GLY A 395 -10.03 10.53 1.83
C GLY A 395 -8.52 10.30 1.73
N ILE A 396 -8.11 9.22 1.06
CA ILE A 396 -6.71 8.87 0.82
C ILE A 396 -6.28 9.48 -0.51
N PHE A 397 -5.66 10.68 -0.45
CA PHE A 397 -5.10 11.40 -1.58
C PHE A 397 -3.59 11.55 -1.43
N GLY A 398 -2.86 11.60 -2.55
CA GLY A 398 -1.39 11.61 -2.56
C GLY A 398 -0.76 10.23 -2.37
N TYR A 399 -1.56 9.18 -2.29
CA TYR A 399 -1.14 7.81 -2.06
C TYR A 399 -0.76 7.06 -3.35
N PHE A 400 -1.54 7.22 -4.42
CA PHE A 400 -1.37 6.43 -5.64
C PHE A 400 0.04 6.43 -6.23
N PRO A 401 0.81 7.52 -6.20
CA PRO A 401 2.19 7.50 -6.69
C PRO A 401 3.06 6.43 -6.04
N THR A 402 2.82 6.06 -4.77
CA THR A 402 3.61 5.06 -4.04
C THR A 402 3.64 3.72 -4.74
N TYR A 403 2.54 3.34 -5.38
CA TYR A 403 2.43 2.09 -6.13
C TYR A 403 3.38 2.00 -7.33
N ALA A 404 3.42 3.06 -8.15
CA ALA A 404 4.29 3.08 -9.33
C ALA A 404 5.77 3.28 -8.95
N LEU A 405 6.03 4.11 -7.93
CA LEU A 405 7.38 4.28 -7.37
C LEU A 405 7.88 2.97 -6.74
N GLY A 406 7.01 2.25 -6.01
CA GLY A 406 7.31 0.94 -5.46
C GLY A 406 7.69 -0.07 -6.54
N ALA A 407 6.94 -0.14 -7.64
CA ALA A 407 7.24 -1.01 -8.77
C ALA A 407 8.60 -0.68 -9.43
N MET A 408 8.90 0.62 -9.56
CA MET A 408 10.20 1.07 -10.07
C MET A 408 11.35 0.67 -9.13
N ILE A 409 11.21 0.90 -7.83
CA ILE A 409 12.21 0.54 -6.82
C ILE A 409 12.43 -0.98 -6.80
N ALA A 410 11.36 -1.78 -6.83
CA ALA A 410 11.45 -3.24 -6.91
C ALA A 410 12.26 -3.70 -8.13
N SER A 411 12.01 -3.08 -9.29
CA SER A 411 12.77 -3.36 -10.51
C SER A 411 14.23 -2.92 -10.40
N GLN A 412 14.51 -1.77 -9.79
CA GLN A 412 15.89 -1.32 -9.55
C GLN A 412 16.63 -2.27 -8.60
N ILE A 413 16.00 -2.75 -7.55
CA ILE A 413 16.56 -3.77 -6.65
C ILE A 413 16.94 -5.01 -7.45
N LYS A 414 16.03 -5.55 -8.26
CA LYS A 414 16.29 -6.70 -9.12
C LYS A 414 17.51 -6.49 -10.02
N PHE A 415 17.56 -5.39 -10.76
CA PHE A 415 18.61 -5.14 -11.74
C PHE A 415 19.97 -4.82 -11.12
N ASN A 416 20.00 -4.33 -9.88
CA ASN A 416 21.25 -3.98 -9.17
C ASN A 416 21.68 -5.05 -8.15
N CYS A 417 20.93 -6.16 -8.01
CA CYS A 417 21.31 -7.27 -7.15
C CYS A 417 21.91 -8.43 -7.99
N PRO A 418 23.27 -8.56 -8.11
CA PRO A 418 23.90 -9.61 -8.90
C PRO A 418 23.57 -11.02 -8.40
N LEU A 419 23.23 -11.15 -7.12
CA LEU A 419 22.93 -12.44 -6.47
C LEU A 419 21.50 -12.91 -6.75
N PHE A 420 20.63 -12.05 -7.28
CA PHE A 420 19.25 -12.41 -7.54
C PHE A 420 19.12 -13.50 -8.64
N ASP A 421 19.92 -13.42 -9.69
CA ASP A 421 19.93 -14.43 -10.75
C ASP A 421 20.47 -15.78 -10.23
N ILE A 422 21.43 -15.76 -9.29
CA ILE A 422 21.92 -16.96 -8.60
C ILE A 422 20.79 -17.56 -7.75
N PHE A 423 20.05 -16.74 -7.02
CA PHE A 423 18.89 -17.18 -6.26
C PHE A 423 17.84 -17.83 -7.16
N LEU A 424 17.47 -17.20 -8.28
CA LEU A 424 16.50 -17.76 -9.22
C LEU A 424 16.98 -19.07 -9.86
N GLY A 425 18.30 -19.21 -10.06
CA GLY A 425 18.90 -20.46 -10.56
C GLY A 425 18.88 -21.61 -9.55
N ASN A 426 19.01 -21.30 -8.27
CA ASN A 426 18.98 -22.25 -7.17
C ASN A 426 18.42 -21.59 -5.90
N PRO A 427 17.10 -21.47 -5.76
CA PRO A 427 16.47 -20.80 -4.64
C PRO A 427 16.54 -21.66 -3.36
N ASN A 428 17.60 -21.48 -2.60
CA ASN A 428 17.81 -22.04 -1.28
C ASN A 428 17.95 -20.91 -0.23
N GLU A 429 17.94 -21.25 1.07
CA GLU A 429 18.00 -20.27 2.15
C GLU A 429 19.26 -19.39 2.09
N GLU A 430 20.40 -19.95 1.69
CA GLU A 430 21.68 -19.21 1.60
C GLU A 430 21.60 -18.13 0.50
N ASN A 431 21.12 -18.49 -0.68
CA ASN A 431 20.98 -17.56 -1.81
C ASN A 431 19.89 -16.52 -1.58
N ILE A 432 18.83 -16.86 -0.84
CA ILE A 432 17.80 -15.90 -0.41
C ILE A 432 18.40 -14.87 0.54
N ASN A 433 19.12 -15.31 1.56
CA ASN A 433 19.75 -14.44 2.54
C ASN A 433 20.73 -13.47 1.87
N LEU A 434 21.55 -13.96 0.94
CA LEU A 434 22.47 -13.12 0.16
C LEU A 434 21.71 -12.09 -0.69
N SER A 435 20.57 -12.46 -1.27
CA SER A 435 19.72 -11.57 -2.06
C SER A 435 19.06 -10.49 -1.18
N LEU A 436 18.54 -10.84 -0.01
CA LEU A 436 17.82 -9.93 0.88
C LEU A 436 18.74 -8.98 1.66
N ILE A 437 20.01 -9.35 1.93
CA ILE A 437 20.99 -8.45 2.58
C ILE A 437 21.24 -7.16 1.77
N HIS A 438 21.02 -7.19 0.46
CA HIS A 438 21.26 -6.06 -0.43
C HIS A 438 19.99 -5.20 -0.66
N ILE A 439 18.86 -5.55 -0.07
CA ILE A 439 17.60 -4.82 -0.10
C ILE A 439 17.46 -3.98 1.16
#